data_e92ee68fb1549f5be44173a1b3f3da5c
#
_entry.id   e92ee68fb1549f5be44173a1b3f3da5c
#
_cell.length_a   1.000
_cell.length_b   1.000
_cell.length_c   1.000
_cell.angle_alpha   90.00
_cell.angle_beta   90.00
_cell.angle_gamma   90.00
#
_symmetry.space_group_name_H-M   'P 1'
#
loop_
_entity.id
_entity.type
_entity.pdbx_description
1 polymer ?
#
loop_
_entity_poly.entity_id
_entity_poly.type
_entity_poly.pdbx_seq_one_letter_code
_entity_poly.pdbx_strand_id
1 'polypeptide(L)'
;MKYYPLLLALLVSGASLNALSTPLSTQQAQAPGYYRMALGDWQITAVSDGTVAVPFDKLLTPITPEKLKARMAQANLPVNAETSINAFVINTGKQLILVDAGAGPLFGDAGGHLPENLRAAGIDPQAIDTVLLTHIHADHSGGVQREGKPVFPNATVRVDQRDVDFWLNPAHQRDVEEGQRHTFAESERSLRPVIDAGKLSPFYAPVQIMPGIDAIPAAGHTPGSVIYRVSHAGKTLLLWGDIIHAHPVQLPQPEVAIHFDVNRQQAVATRENVLAQAAREGDWIAAAHIAFPGLGKVMKAEEGYRWVPINYSAQGK
;
A
#
# COMPACT_ATOMS: atom_id res chain seq x y z
N MET A 1 31.26 -63.85 -71.15
CA MET A 1 30.12 -63.24 -70.51
C MET A 1 30.62 -62.22 -69.48
N LYS A 2 30.47 -60.93 -69.77
CA LYS A 2 30.90 -59.81 -68.90
C LYS A 2 29.69 -59.25 -68.20
N TYR A 3 29.65 -59.32 -66.90
CA TYR A 3 28.62 -58.72 -66.05
C TYR A 3 29.02 -57.27 -65.69
N TYR A 4 28.16 -56.27 -66.02
CA TYR A 4 28.29 -54.91 -65.57
C TYR A 4 27.36 -54.73 -64.37
N PRO A 5 27.83 -54.16 -63.27
CA PRO A 5 26.90 -53.81 -62.15
C PRO A 5 26.25 -52.44 -62.44
N LEU A 6 24.93 -52.39 -62.32
CA LEU A 6 24.11 -51.19 -62.36
C LEU A 6 24.20 -50.49 -61.04
N LEU A 7 24.78 -49.29 -60.98
CA LEU A 7 24.77 -48.44 -59.77
C LEU A 7 23.44 -47.66 -59.77
N LEU A 8 22.61 -47.94 -58.79
CA LEU A 8 21.36 -47.19 -58.52
C LEU A 8 21.69 -46.03 -57.55
N ALA A 9 21.71 -44.78 -58.07
CA ALA A 9 21.89 -43.59 -57.26
C ALA A 9 20.54 -43.20 -56.62
N LEU A 10 20.42 -43.34 -55.30
CA LEU A 10 19.28 -42.80 -54.52
C LEU A 10 19.47 -41.30 -54.33
N LEU A 11 18.69 -40.48 -54.98
CA LEU A 11 18.53 -39.05 -54.72
C LEU A 11 17.67 -38.88 -53.44
N VAL A 12 18.29 -38.58 -52.30
CA VAL A 12 17.58 -38.16 -51.08
C VAL A 12 17.29 -36.69 -51.22
N SER A 13 16.07 -36.33 -51.59
CA SER A 13 15.57 -34.97 -51.59
C SER A 13 15.39 -34.53 -50.15
N GLY A 14 16.33 -33.76 -49.60
CA GLY A 14 16.21 -33.12 -48.27
C GLY A 14 15.16 -32.03 -48.33
N ALA A 15 13.95 -32.36 -47.88
CA ALA A 15 12.96 -31.34 -47.57
C ALA A 15 13.38 -30.62 -46.28
N SER A 16 13.90 -29.40 -46.40
CA SER A 16 14.12 -28.51 -45.27
C SER A 16 12.77 -28.11 -44.67
N LEU A 17 12.38 -28.74 -43.58
CA LEU A 17 11.27 -28.30 -42.75
C LEU A 17 11.68 -26.97 -42.10
N ASN A 18 11.29 -25.85 -42.68
CA ASN A 18 11.29 -24.56 -41.99
C ASN A 18 10.30 -24.67 -40.85
N ALA A 19 10.81 -24.93 -39.63
CA ALA A 19 10.04 -24.79 -38.42
C ALA A 19 9.65 -23.32 -38.29
N LEU A 20 8.42 -22.99 -38.66
CA LEU A 20 7.81 -21.70 -38.31
C LEU A 20 7.72 -21.64 -36.79
N SER A 21 8.67 -20.94 -36.16
CA SER A 21 8.59 -20.65 -34.74
C SER A 21 7.37 -19.75 -34.52
N THR A 22 6.34 -20.28 -33.86
CA THR A 22 5.21 -19.47 -33.41
C THR A 22 5.77 -18.40 -32.47
N PRO A 23 5.49 -17.12 -32.71
CA PRO A 23 5.94 -16.09 -31.78
C PRO A 23 5.43 -16.41 -30.35
N LEU A 24 6.34 -16.39 -29.37
CA LEU A 24 5.94 -16.54 -27.96
C LEU A 24 5.10 -15.32 -27.58
N SER A 25 3.89 -15.57 -27.09
CA SER A 25 3.04 -14.50 -26.57
C SER A 25 3.66 -13.91 -25.29
N THR A 26 3.76 -12.59 -25.24
CA THR A 26 4.16 -11.89 -24.02
C THR A 26 3.03 -11.96 -23.00
N GLN A 27 3.37 -12.23 -21.74
CA GLN A 27 2.40 -12.14 -20.63
C GLN A 27 2.15 -10.66 -20.35
N GLN A 28 0.86 -10.27 -20.29
CA GLN A 28 0.46 -8.89 -20.03
C GLN A 28 0.13 -8.65 -18.54
N ALA A 29 -0.21 -9.71 -17.81
CA ALA A 29 -0.55 -9.61 -16.40
C ALA A 29 0.70 -9.70 -15.51
N GLN A 30 0.78 -8.85 -14.49
CA GLN A 30 1.75 -8.97 -13.41
C GLN A 30 1.48 -10.21 -12.55
N ALA A 31 2.52 -10.68 -11.84
CA ALA A 31 2.34 -11.66 -10.78
C ALA A 31 1.39 -11.11 -9.68
N PRO A 32 0.66 -11.97 -8.95
CA PRO A 32 -0.20 -11.52 -7.86
C PRO A 32 0.56 -10.66 -6.86
N GLY A 33 -0.05 -9.53 -6.48
CA GLY A 33 0.55 -8.51 -5.62
C GLY A 33 0.47 -8.88 -4.14
N TYR A 34 1.18 -9.92 -3.68
CA TYR A 34 1.32 -10.20 -2.26
C TYR A 34 2.75 -10.61 -1.88
N TYR A 35 3.13 -10.28 -0.64
CA TYR A 35 4.43 -10.65 -0.06
C TYR A 35 4.27 -10.95 1.43
N ARG A 36 4.98 -11.96 1.96
CA ARG A 36 4.88 -12.38 3.35
C ARG A 36 6.16 -12.17 4.12
N MET A 37 6.03 -11.72 5.37
CA MET A 37 7.09 -11.75 6.37
C MET A 37 6.59 -12.32 7.70
N ALA A 38 7.50 -12.91 8.47
CA ALA A 38 7.20 -13.36 9.81
C ALA A 38 7.53 -12.30 10.86
N LEU A 39 6.60 -12.08 11.79
CA LEU A 39 6.79 -11.30 13.00
C LEU A 39 6.64 -12.24 14.22
N GLY A 40 7.70 -12.95 14.59
CA GLY A 40 7.59 -14.09 15.46
C GLY A 40 6.85 -15.24 14.80
N ASP A 41 5.79 -15.75 15.43
CA ASP A 41 4.87 -16.74 14.88
C ASP A 41 3.63 -16.08 14.21
N TRP A 42 3.51 -14.76 14.24
CA TRP A 42 2.55 -14.03 13.42
C TRP A 42 3.04 -13.86 12.00
N GLN A 43 2.12 -13.86 11.05
CA GLN A 43 2.42 -13.62 9.65
C GLN A 43 1.86 -12.28 9.19
N ILE A 44 2.72 -11.46 8.60
CA ILE A 44 2.32 -10.20 7.96
C ILE A 44 2.33 -10.44 6.45
N THR A 45 1.21 -10.15 5.80
CA THR A 45 1.10 -10.22 4.34
C THR A 45 0.84 -8.82 3.79
N ALA A 46 1.81 -8.25 3.08
CA ALA A 46 1.57 -7.08 2.25
C ALA A 46 0.74 -7.48 1.04
N VAL A 47 -0.28 -6.70 0.71
CA VAL A 47 -1.18 -6.95 -0.42
C VAL A 47 -1.36 -5.64 -1.19
N SER A 48 -1.11 -5.66 -2.50
CA SER A 48 -1.30 -4.49 -3.35
C SER A 48 -2.77 -4.34 -3.73
N ASP A 49 -3.32 -3.14 -3.63
CA ASP A 49 -4.61 -2.80 -4.25
C ASP A 49 -4.43 -2.26 -5.67
N GLY A 50 -3.25 -1.73 -5.98
CA GLY A 50 -2.92 -1.15 -7.27
C GLY A 50 -1.82 -0.11 -7.17
N THR A 51 -1.73 0.72 -8.21
CA THR A 51 -0.78 1.84 -8.29
C THR A 51 -1.45 3.05 -8.94
N VAL A 52 -1.06 4.24 -8.51
CA VAL A 52 -1.57 5.51 -9.05
C VAL A 52 -0.43 6.46 -9.38
N ALA A 53 -0.50 7.14 -10.51
CA ALA A 53 0.47 8.17 -10.88
C ALA A 53 0.21 9.46 -10.08
N VAL A 54 1.18 9.88 -9.25
CA VAL A 54 1.07 11.04 -8.38
C VAL A 54 1.96 12.18 -8.90
N PRO A 55 1.38 13.35 -9.26
CA PRO A 55 2.12 14.50 -9.76
C PRO A 55 2.78 15.28 -8.60
N PHE A 56 3.92 14.79 -8.10
CA PHE A 56 4.60 15.33 -6.92
C PHE A 56 5.05 16.79 -7.10
N ASP A 57 5.26 17.25 -8.34
CA ASP A 57 5.56 18.65 -8.66
C ASP A 57 4.46 19.63 -8.32
N LYS A 58 3.22 19.15 -8.26
CA LYS A 58 2.04 19.95 -7.89
C LYS A 58 1.65 19.81 -6.43
N LEU A 59 2.17 18.81 -5.75
CA LEU A 59 1.67 18.40 -4.44
C LEU A 59 2.66 18.64 -3.30
N LEU A 60 3.97 18.54 -3.54
CA LEU A 60 4.98 18.68 -2.48
C LEU A 60 5.38 20.14 -2.24
N THR A 61 5.47 20.52 -0.96
CA THR A 61 5.83 21.89 -0.53
C THR A 61 6.40 21.91 0.90
N PRO A 62 7.43 22.75 1.22
CA PRO A 62 8.21 23.55 0.29
C PRO A 62 9.33 22.74 -0.35
N ILE A 63 9.42 22.75 -1.66
CA ILE A 63 10.57 22.20 -2.41
C ILE A 63 10.66 22.92 -3.76
N THR A 64 11.89 23.21 -4.26
CA THR A 64 12.04 23.77 -5.60
C THR A 64 11.93 22.69 -6.66
N PRO A 65 11.45 23.02 -7.89
CA PRO A 65 11.32 22.04 -8.97
C PRO A 65 12.63 21.31 -9.30
N GLU A 66 13.77 22.02 -9.23
CA GLU A 66 15.10 21.47 -9.51
C GLU A 66 15.49 20.43 -8.45
N LYS A 67 15.25 20.75 -7.16
CA LYS A 67 15.56 19.86 -6.04
C LYS A 67 14.63 18.62 -6.07
N LEU A 68 13.35 18.81 -6.33
CA LEU A 68 12.41 17.71 -6.52
C LEU A 68 12.87 16.78 -7.64
N LYS A 69 13.15 17.32 -8.84
CA LYS A 69 13.63 16.55 -9.97
C LYS A 69 14.92 15.77 -9.66
N ALA A 70 15.86 16.41 -8.97
CA ALA A 70 17.12 15.78 -8.57
C ALA A 70 16.88 14.60 -7.59
N ARG A 71 16.02 14.80 -6.58
CA ARG A 71 15.68 13.76 -5.60
C ARG A 71 14.98 12.56 -6.26
N MET A 72 13.99 12.81 -7.12
CA MET A 72 13.28 11.75 -7.82
C MET A 72 14.22 10.98 -8.77
N ALA A 73 15.09 11.69 -9.50
CA ALA A 73 16.07 11.08 -10.41
C ALA A 73 17.09 10.19 -9.66
N GLN A 74 17.52 10.56 -8.44
CA GLN A 74 18.40 9.72 -7.60
C GLN A 74 17.76 8.36 -7.26
N ALA A 75 16.43 8.31 -7.19
CA ALA A 75 15.68 7.08 -7.00
C ALA A 75 15.26 6.42 -8.33
N ASN A 76 15.73 6.93 -9.47
CA ASN A 76 15.32 6.50 -10.81
C ASN A 76 13.80 6.58 -11.04
N LEU A 77 13.16 7.61 -10.49
CA LEU A 77 11.72 7.86 -10.61
C LEU A 77 11.47 9.18 -11.38
N PRO A 78 10.41 9.24 -12.18
CA PRO A 78 9.92 10.50 -12.75
C PRO A 78 9.26 11.35 -11.66
N VAL A 79 9.07 12.65 -11.92
CA VAL A 79 8.36 13.54 -11.00
C VAL A 79 6.88 13.17 -10.87
N ASN A 80 6.27 12.70 -11.94
CA ASN A 80 4.96 12.05 -11.90
C ASN A 80 5.19 10.54 -11.76
N ALA A 81 5.38 10.08 -10.52
CA ALA A 81 5.75 8.70 -10.24
C ALA A 81 4.52 7.83 -9.94
N GLU A 82 4.58 6.61 -10.43
CA GLU A 82 3.64 5.58 -10.04
C GLU A 82 3.87 5.18 -8.59
N THR A 83 2.83 5.31 -7.77
CA THR A 83 2.87 5.16 -6.32
C THR A 83 2.00 3.97 -5.93
N SER A 84 2.52 3.09 -5.09
CA SER A 84 1.80 1.90 -4.62
C SER A 84 0.65 2.26 -3.69
N ILE A 85 -0.39 1.44 -3.73
CA ILE A 85 -1.48 1.41 -2.74
C ILE A 85 -1.38 0.05 -2.05
N ASN A 86 -0.71 0.02 -0.90
CA ASN A 86 -0.45 -1.20 -0.13
C ASN A 86 -1.39 -1.31 1.06
N ALA A 87 -1.96 -2.47 1.26
CA ALA A 87 -2.66 -2.89 2.47
C ALA A 87 -1.92 -4.07 3.11
N PHE A 88 -2.23 -4.37 4.37
CA PHE A 88 -1.49 -5.39 5.10
C PHE A 88 -2.42 -6.28 5.90
N VAL A 89 -2.24 -7.61 5.80
CA VAL A 89 -2.94 -8.56 6.66
C VAL A 89 -2.03 -9.04 7.77
N ILE A 90 -2.51 -9.00 9.00
CA ILE A 90 -1.90 -9.57 10.17
C ILE A 90 -2.65 -10.86 10.50
N ASN A 91 -1.98 -11.99 10.33
CA ASN A 91 -2.49 -13.30 10.75
C ASN A 91 -1.84 -13.67 12.09
N THR A 92 -2.63 -13.68 13.15
CA THR A 92 -2.18 -14.01 14.51
C THR A 92 -2.26 -15.51 14.82
N GLY A 93 -2.70 -16.34 13.84
CA GLY A 93 -3.05 -17.73 14.05
C GLY A 93 -4.45 -17.94 14.67
N LYS A 94 -5.09 -16.84 15.13
CA LYS A 94 -6.44 -16.86 15.70
C LYS A 94 -7.39 -15.90 14.98
N GLN A 95 -6.88 -14.81 14.45
CA GLN A 95 -7.62 -13.75 13.77
C GLN A 95 -6.87 -13.27 12.54
N LEU A 96 -7.63 -12.85 11.54
CA LEU A 96 -7.15 -12.15 10.35
C LEU A 96 -7.56 -10.68 10.44
N ILE A 97 -6.57 -9.80 10.51
CA ILE A 97 -6.77 -8.36 10.64
C ILE A 97 -6.21 -7.70 9.40
N LEU A 98 -7.04 -6.99 8.67
CA LEU A 98 -6.62 -6.19 7.53
C LEU A 98 -6.36 -4.76 7.99
N VAL A 99 -5.24 -4.17 7.63
CA VAL A 99 -4.91 -2.76 7.85
C VAL A 99 -4.93 -2.06 6.52
N ASP A 100 -5.82 -1.11 6.38
CA ASP A 100 -6.27 -0.43 5.18
C ASP A 100 -6.89 -1.38 4.14
N ALA A 101 -7.70 -0.86 3.25
CA ALA A 101 -8.49 -1.66 2.31
C ALA A 101 -8.27 -1.28 0.84
N GLY A 102 -7.33 -0.37 0.57
CA GLY A 102 -7.11 0.14 -0.78
C GLY A 102 -8.18 1.12 -1.25
N ALA A 103 -8.07 1.55 -2.50
CA ALA A 103 -9.00 2.49 -3.14
C ALA A 103 -10.29 1.80 -3.61
N GLY A 104 -10.25 0.49 -3.80
CA GLY A 104 -11.38 -0.21 -4.37
C GLY A 104 -11.84 0.42 -5.70
N PRO A 105 -13.15 0.61 -5.88
CA PRO A 105 -13.67 1.17 -7.14
C PRO A 105 -13.47 2.69 -7.29
N LEU A 106 -12.96 3.40 -6.26
CA LEU A 106 -12.88 4.85 -6.29
C LEU A 106 -11.80 5.38 -7.23
N PHE A 107 -10.75 4.59 -7.50
CA PHE A 107 -9.66 4.96 -8.42
C PHE A 107 -9.76 4.23 -9.78
N GLY A 108 -10.94 3.67 -10.12
CA GLY A 108 -11.13 2.94 -11.37
C GLY A 108 -10.13 1.80 -11.52
N ASP A 109 -9.46 1.72 -12.68
CA ASP A 109 -8.50 0.66 -13.00
C ASP A 109 -7.16 0.78 -12.24
N ALA A 110 -6.92 1.90 -11.54
CA ALA A 110 -5.70 2.10 -10.76
C ALA A 110 -5.74 1.40 -9.38
N GLY A 111 -6.91 0.94 -8.93
CA GLY A 111 -7.12 0.25 -7.66
C GLY A 111 -8.14 -0.89 -7.78
N GLY A 112 -8.54 -1.43 -6.63
CA GLY A 112 -9.59 -2.45 -6.55
C GLY A 112 -9.12 -3.88 -6.76
N HIS A 113 -7.80 -4.12 -6.79
CA HIS A 113 -7.21 -5.45 -6.95
C HIS A 113 -6.99 -6.18 -5.61
N LEU A 114 -7.21 -5.51 -4.48
CA LEU A 114 -6.98 -6.09 -3.15
C LEU A 114 -7.72 -7.42 -2.92
N PRO A 115 -9.03 -7.57 -3.24
CA PRO A 115 -9.74 -8.82 -3.00
C PRO A 115 -9.19 -9.99 -3.84
N GLU A 116 -8.71 -9.73 -5.04
CA GLU A 116 -8.12 -10.74 -5.93
C GLU A 116 -6.73 -11.15 -5.43
N ASN A 117 -5.91 -10.19 -5.02
CA ASN A 117 -4.58 -10.45 -4.46
C ASN A 117 -4.65 -11.14 -3.08
N LEU A 118 -5.67 -10.85 -2.26
CA LEU A 118 -5.96 -11.61 -1.04
C LEU A 118 -6.23 -13.08 -1.35
N ARG A 119 -7.11 -13.38 -2.33
CA ARG A 119 -7.40 -14.76 -2.74
C ARG A 119 -6.17 -15.46 -3.30
N ALA A 120 -5.38 -14.78 -4.12
CA ALA A 120 -4.12 -15.30 -4.62
C ALA A 120 -3.12 -15.60 -3.49
N ALA A 121 -3.17 -14.83 -2.40
CA ALA A 121 -2.43 -15.09 -1.16
C ALA A 121 -3.05 -16.21 -0.30
N GLY A 122 -4.15 -16.85 -0.74
CA GLY A 122 -4.85 -17.89 0.04
C GLY A 122 -5.68 -17.31 1.21
N ILE A 123 -6.01 -16.02 1.16
CA ILE A 123 -6.82 -15.33 2.18
C ILE A 123 -8.19 -15.02 1.57
N ASP A 124 -9.24 -15.65 2.10
CA ASP A 124 -10.60 -15.28 1.71
C ASP A 124 -10.98 -13.93 2.34
N PRO A 125 -11.41 -12.92 1.56
CA PRO A 125 -11.92 -11.68 2.12
C PRO A 125 -13.03 -11.86 3.16
N GLN A 126 -13.84 -12.93 3.07
CA GLN A 126 -14.87 -13.24 4.06
C GLN A 126 -14.30 -13.73 5.40
N ALA A 127 -13.05 -14.19 5.42
CA ALA A 127 -12.38 -14.64 6.64
C ALA A 127 -11.71 -13.51 7.44
N ILE A 128 -11.74 -12.28 6.93
CA ILE A 128 -11.23 -11.12 7.67
C ILE A 128 -12.16 -10.81 8.85
N ASP A 129 -11.60 -10.80 10.05
CA ASP A 129 -12.35 -10.53 11.31
C ASP A 129 -12.46 -9.03 11.59
N THR A 130 -11.42 -8.28 11.26
CA THR A 130 -11.33 -6.85 11.54
C THR A 130 -10.63 -6.12 10.40
N VAL A 131 -11.17 -5.00 9.98
CA VAL A 131 -10.48 -4.01 9.14
C VAL A 131 -10.11 -2.81 10.01
N LEU A 132 -8.84 -2.46 10.06
CA LEU A 132 -8.31 -1.30 10.75
C LEU A 132 -7.95 -0.25 9.70
N LEU A 133 -8.60 0.90 9.70
CA LEU A 133 -8.24 2.00 8.81
C LEU A 133 -7.27 2.94 9.54
N THR A 134 -6.16 3.28 8.88
CA THR A 134 -5.22 4.27 9.39
C THR A 134 -5.85 5.66 9.37
N HIS A 135 -6.67 5.94 8.36
CA HIS A 135 -7.48 7.16 8.19
C HIS A 135 -8.54 6.97 7.08
N ILE A 136 -9.38 7.99 6.83
CA ILE A 136 -10.51 7.86 5.87
C ILE A 136 -10.21 8.60 4.55
N HIS A 137 -9.07 8.37 3.91
CA HIS A 137 -8.90 8.73 2.50
C HIS A 137 -9.33 7.58 1.58
N ALA A 138 -9.61 7.90 0.32
CA ALA A 138 -10.19 6.97 -0.65
C ALA A 138 -9.34 5.72 -0.87
N ASP A 139 -8.03 5.87 -0.92
CA ASP A 139 -7.06 4.79 -1.17
C ASP A 139 -6.74 3.91 0.06
N HIS A 140 -7.31 4.24 1.21
CA HIS A 140 -7.26 3.43 2.44
C HIS A 140 -8.63 2.83 2.79
N SER A 141 -9.70 3.57 2.51
CA SER A 141 -11.05 3.18 2.91
C SER A 141 -11.95 2.72 1.76
N GLY A 142 -11.63 3.06 0.50
CA GLY A 142 -12.51 2.82 -0.64
C GLY A 142 -12.83 1.35 -0.88
N GLY A 143 -11.87 0.47 -0.61
CA GLY A 143 -12.01 -0.97 -0.81
C GLY A 143 -12.82 -1.70 0.26
N VAL A 144 -13.29 -1.02 1.34
CA VAL A 144 -14.20 -1.67 2.31
C VAL A 144 -15.56 -1.99 1.70
N GLN A 145 -15.89 -1.38 0.56
CA GLN A 145 -17.14 -1.59 -0.15
C GLN A 145 -16.92 -1.81 -1.65
N ARG A 146 -17.87 -2.51 -2.29
CA ARG A 146 -18.03 -2.61 -3.74
C ARG A 146 -19.51 -2.62 -4.06
N GLU A 147 -19.94 -1.77 -5.00
CA GLU A 147 -21.35 -1.66 -5.42
C GLU A 147 -22.33 -1.44 -4.25
N GLY A 148 -21.93 -0.65 -3.26
CA GLY A 148 -22.73 -0.35 -2.09
C GLY A 148 -22.86 -1.50 -1.08
N LYS A 149 -22.01 -2.53 -1.15
CA LYS A 149 -21.99 -3.66 -0.22
C LYS A 149 -20.61 -3.80 0.43
N PRO A 150 -20.54 -4.21 1.72
CA PRO A 150 -19.27 -4.54 2.36
C PRO A 150 -18.52 -5.66 1.63
N VAL A 151 -17.24 -5.43 1.34
CA VAL A 151 -16.33 -6.43 0.73
C VAL A 151 -15.91 -7.47 1.78
N PHE A 152 -15.84 -7.05 3.04
CA PHE A 152 -15.47 -7.88 4.20
C PHE A 152 -16.70 -8.07 5.10
N PRO A 153 -17.67 -8.91 4.71
CA PRO A 153 -19.01 -8.96 5.33
C PRO A 153 -19.00 -9.43 6.79
N ASN A 154 -17.98 -10.17 7.20
CA ASN A 154 -17.83 -10.66 8.57
C ASN A 154 -16.98 -9.74 9.44
N ALA A 155 -16.26 -8.79 8.84
CA ALA A 155 -15.37 -7.91 9.56
C ALA A 155 -16.11 -6.78 10.30
N THR A 156 -15.54 -6.37 11.43
CA THR A 156 -15.79 -5.06 12.03
C THR A 156 -14.76 -4.08 11.46
N VAL A 157 -15.22 -2.93 10.93
CA VAL A 157 -14.35 -1.86 10.45
C VAL A 157 -14.10 -0.88 11.59
N ARG A 158 -12.85 -0.59 11.89
CA ARG A 158 -12.43 0.28 13.00
C ARG A 158 -11.57 1.43 12.47
N VAL A 159 -11.82 2.61 12.97
CA VAL A 159 -11.12 3.85 12.58
C VAL A 159 -11.17 4.83 13.74
N ASP A 160 -10.28 5.81 13.78
CA ASP A 160 -10.36 6.86 14.82
C ASP A 160 -11.63 7.71 14.63
N GLN A 161 -12.34 7.96 15.71
CA GLN A 161 -13.60 8.73 15.71
C GLN A 161 -13.42 10.14 15.18
N ARG A 162 -12.23 10.77 15.36
CA ARG A 162 -11.95 12.12 14.86
C ARG A 162 -12.02 12.20 13.34
N ASP A 163 -11.64 11.13 12.65
CA ASP A 163 -11.76 11.07 11.18
C ASP A 163 -13.22 10.89 10.76
N VAL A 164 -13.98 10.06 11.48
CA VAL A 164 -15.43 9.91 11.25
C VAL A 164 -16.14 11.26 11.42
N ASP A 165 -15.87 11.95 12.54
CA ASP A 165 -16.47 13.25 12.86
C ASP A 165 -16.11 14.32 11.82
N PHE A 166 -14.91 14.26 11.25
CA PHE A 166 -14.44 15.24 10.28
C PHE A 166 -14.95 14.93 8.86
N TRP A 167 -14.62 13.76 8.32
CA TRP A 167 -14.86 13.44 6.91
C TRP A 167 -16.31 13.13 6.57
N LEU A 168 -17.12 12.68 7.53
CA LEU A 168 -18.56 12.44 7.31
C LEU A 168 -19.43 13.66 7.68
N ASN A 169 -18.84 14.79 8.05
CA ASN A 169 -19.55 16.03 8.33
C ASN A 169 -19.26 17.09 7.24
N PRO A 170 -20.20 17.36 6.34
CA PRO A 170 -20.01 18.34 5.25
C PRO A 170 -19.64 19.75 5.70
N ALA A 171 -19.90 20.12 6.97
CA ALA A 171 -19.54 21.43 7.50
C ALA A 171 -18.03 21.66 7.51
N HIS A 172 -17.21 20.60 7.59
CA HIS A 172 -15.76 20.68 7.55
C HIS A 172 -15.16 20.87 6.15
N GLN A 173 -15.95 20.83 5.08
CA GLN A 173 -15.47 21.14 3.72
C GLN A 173 -14.82 22.53 3.58
N ARG A 174 -15.20 23.47 4.46
CA ARG A 174 -14.59 24.81 4.53
C ARG A 174 -13.21 24.82 5.23
N ASP A 175 -12.88 23.76 5.95
CA ASP A 175 -11.65 23.65 6.76
C ASP A 175 -10.50 23.01 5.96
N VAL A 176 -10.76 22.61 4.71
CA VAL A 176 -9.77 22.03 3.79
C VAL A 176 -9.61 22.87 2.55
N GLU A 177 -8.50 22.69 1.84
CA GLU A 177 -8.29 23.32 0.52
C GLU A 177 -9.34 22.81 -0.50
N GLU A 178 -9.64 23.61 -1.50
CA GLU A 178 -10.64 23.27 -2.53
C GLU A 178 -10.36 21.93 -3.19
N GLY A 179 -9.09 21.63 -3.47
CA GLY A 179 -8.66 20.37 -4.07
C GLY A 179 -8.90 19.12 -3.20
N GLN A 180 -9.15 19.29 -1.89
CA GLN A 180 -9.44 18.19 -0.97
C GLN A 180 -10.94 17.97 -0.70
N ARG A 181 -11.82 18.87 -1.16
CA ARG A 181 -13.26 18.81 -0.83
C ARG A 181 -13.96 17.56 -1.36
N HIS A 182 -13.46 16.98 -2.46
CA HIS A 182 -14.01 15.75 -3.02
C HIS A 182 -13.88 14.56 -2.06
N THR A 183 -12.88 14.57 -1.16
CA THR A 183 -12.63 13.52 -0.16
C THR A 183 -13.84 13.27 0.74
N PHE A 184 -14.65 14.31 1.05
CA PHE A 184 -15.87 14.13 1.86
C PHE A 184 -16.89 13.20 1.18
N ALA A 185 -17.08 13.36 -0.12
CA ALA A 185 -17.99 12.49 -0.88
C ALA A 185 -17.43 11.09 -1.07
N GLU A 186 -16.11 10.95 -1.18
CA GLU A 186 -15.43 9.67 -1.26
C GLU A 186 -15.49 8.91 0.07
N SER A 187 -15.26 9.61 1.19
CA SER A 187 -15.37 9.04 2.55
C SER A 187 -16.79 8.56 2.86
N GLU A 188 -17.80 9.36 2.50
CA GLU A 188 -19.21 8.97 2.62
C GLU A 188 -19.49 7.72 1.79
N ARG A 189 -19.02 7.68 0.54
CA ARG A 189 -19.19 6.53 -0.37
C ARG A 189 -18.51 5.28 0.15
N SER A 190 -17.32 5.43 0.74
CA SER A 190 -16.58 4.33 1.35
C SER A 190 -17.29 3.74 2.55
N LEU A 191 -17.69 4.58 3.50
CA LEU A 191 -18.12 4.12 4.82
C LEU A 191 -19.63 3.91 4.95
N ARG A 192 -20.46 4.57 4.14
CA ARG A 192 -21.91 4.43 4.24
C ARG A 192 -22.40 2.98 4.21
N PRO A 193 -21.96 2.10 3.28
CA PRO A 193 -22.38 0.71 3.26
C PRO A 193 -21.98 -0.07 4.52
N VAL A 194 -20.84 0.29 5.12
CA VAL A 194 -20.34 -0.32 6.36
C VAL A 194 -21.15 0.15 7.57
N ILE A 195 -21.52 1.44 7.61
CA ILE A 195 -22.37 2.05 8.63
C ILE A 195 -23.77 1.43 8.59
N ASP A 196 -24.36 1.36 7.39
CA ASP A 196 -25.73 0.83 7.20
C ASP A 196 -25.81 -0.67 7.56
N ALA A 197 -24.70 -1.39 7.39
CA ALA A 197 -24.58 -2.79 7.82
C ALA A 197 -24.31 -2.93 9.34
N GLY A 198 -24.17 -1.85 10.10
CA GLY A 198 -23.83 -1.87 11.53
C GLY A 198 -22.45 -2.41 11.84
N LYS A 199 -21.49 -2.27 10.89
CA LYS A 199 -20.15 -2.85 10.96
C LYS A 199 -19.06 -1.83 11.31
N LEU A 200 -19.36 -0.54 11.38
CA LEU A 200 -18.42 0.49 11.81
C LEU A 200 -18.36 0.55 13.33
N SER A 201 -17.14 0.46 13.90
CA SER A 201 -16.87 0.58 15.34
C SER A 201 -15.69 1.51 15.57
N PRO A 202 -15.90 2.83 15.63
CA PRO A 202 -14.86 3.81 15.85
C PRO A 202 -14.23 3.71 17.23
N PHE A 203 -13.06 4.32 17.39
CA PHE A 203 -12.34 4.42 18.66
C PHE A 203 -11.64 5.78 18.77
N TYR A 204 -11.12 6.11 19.93
CA TYR A 204 -10.21 7.24 20.15
C TYR A 204 -8.81 6.72 20.47
N ALA A 205 -7.81 7.04 19.66
CA ALA A 205 -6.41 6.77 19.96
C ALA A 205 -5.86 7.80 20.99
N PRO A 206 -4.92 7.42 21.90
CA PRO A 206 -4.26 6.11 21.93
C PRO A 206 -5.15 5.03 22.58
N VAL A 207 -5.16 3.83 22.00
CA VAL A 207 -5.90 2.69 22.53
C VAL A 207 -5.27 1.37 22.11
N GLN A 208 -5.29 0.38 22.99
CA GLN A 208 -5.00 -0.99 22.59
C GLN A 208 -6.20 -1.59 21.87
N ILE A 209 -6.02 -1.91 20.58
CA ILE A 209 -7.06 -2.54 19.76
C ILE A 209 -7.29 -3.98 20.21
N MET A 210 -6.18 -4.69 20.47
CA MET A 210 -6.12 -6.04 21.00
C MET A 210 -4.72 -6.31 21.54
N PRO A 211 -4.48 -7.39 22.29
CA PRO A 211 -3.15 -7.72 22.78
C PRO A 211 -2.12 -7.78 21.65
N GLY A 212 -1.09 -6.94 21.72
CA GLY A 212 -0.03 -6.81 20.73
C GLY A 212 -0.32 -5.84 19.59
N ILE A 213 -1.48 -5.20 19.52
CA ILE A 213 -1.81 -4.18 18.52
C ILE A 213 -2.36 -2.93 19.19
N ASP A 214 -1.63 -1.83 19.09
CA ASP A 214 -2.00 -0.52 19.61
C ASP A 214 -2.25 0.47 18.48
N ALA A 215 -3.28 1.31 18.58
CA ALA A 215 -3.46 2.49 17.74
C ALA A 215 -2.80 3.70 18.43
N ILE A 216 -1.87 4.34 17.74
CA ILE A 216 -1.11 5.50 18.21
C ILE A 216 -1.55 6.72 17.41
N PRO A 217 -1.89 7.87 18.02
CA PRO A 217 -2.25 9.07 17.31
C PRO A 217 -1.11 9.54 16.39
N ALA A 218 -1.45 9.87 15.15
CA ALA A 218 -0.52 10.37 14.13
C ALA A 218 -1.17 11.51 13.32
N ALA A 219 -1.93 12.36 14.00
CA ALA A 219 -2.69 13.43 13.37
C ALA A 219 -1.81 14.41 12.58
N GLY A 220 -2.43 15.06 11.59
CA GLY A 220 -1.84 16.05 10.70
C GLY A 220 -2.19 15.79 9.25
N HIS A 221 -1.93 14.59 8.74
CA HIS A 221 -2.40 14.16 7.44
C HIS A 221 -3.93 14.19 7.41
N THR A 222 -4.57 13.51 8.35
CA THR A 222 -5.95 13.75 8.72
C THR A 222 -6.07 14.00 10.22
N PRO A 223 -7.20 14.54 10.73
CA PRO A 223 -7.37 14.78 12.17
C PRO A 223 -7.34 13.50 13.01
N GLY A 224 -7.78 12.38 12.44
CA GLY A 224 -7.84 11.07 13.11
C GLY A 224 -6.82 10.06 12.59
N SER A 225 -5.80 10.48 11.83
CA SER A 225 -4.73 9.57 11.40
C SER A 225 -4.09 8.85 12.57
N VAL A 226 -3.89 7.54 12.43
CA VAL A 226 -3.23 6.68 13.41
C VAL A 226 -2.14 5.81 12.77
N ILE A 227 -1.19 5.40 13.60
CA ILE A 227 -0.24 4.33 13.30
C ILE A 227 -0.67 3.12 14.10
N TYR A 228 -0.76 1.96 13.46
CA TYR A 228 -0.91 0.71 14.19
C TYR A 228 0.47 0.14 14.52
N ARG A 229 0.77 0.06 15.83
CA ARG A 229 1.98 -0.58 16.32
C ARG A 229 1.66 -2.03 16.66
N VAL A 230 2.30 -2.95 15.95
CA VAL A 230 2.21 -4.39 16.16
C VAL A 230 3.47 -4.86 16.87
N SER A 231 3.33 -5.32 18.10
CA SER A 231 4.44 -5.81 18.92
C SER A 231 4.25 -7.28 19.25
N HIS A 232 5.14 -8.13 18.76
CA HIS A 232 5.06 -9.58 18.98
C HIS A 232 6.44 -10.22 18.96
N ALA A 233 6.67 -11.16 19.88
CA ALA A 233 7.94 -11.92 20.00
C ALA A 233 9.19 -11.02 20.04
N GLY A 234 9.14 -9.87 20.73
CA GLY A 234 10.25 -8.93 20.84
C GLY A 234 10.56 -8.14 19.57
N LYS A 235 9.67 -8.18 18.57
CA LYS A 235 9.76 -7.39 17.33
C LYS A 235 8.60 -6.40 17.26
N THR A 236 8.83 -5.25 16.64
CA THR A 236 7.83 -4.23 16.39
C THR A 236 7.71 -3.95 14.90
N LEU A 237 6.47 -3.81 14.43
CA LEU A 237 6.10 -3.35 13.09
C LEU A 237 5.16 -2.15 13.24
N LEU A 238 5.46 -1.04 12.57
CA LEU A 238 4.62 0.14 12.48
C LEU A 238 3.94 0.16 11.10
N LEU A 239 2.61 0.04 11.09
CA LEU A 239 1.80 0.31 9.91
C LEU A 239 1.42 1.78 9.97
N TRP A 240 2.13 2.60 9.22
CA TRP A 240 2.18 4.04 9.49
C TRP A 240 1.26 4.91 8.61
N GLY A 241 0.46 4.27 7.72
CA GLY A 241 -0.43 5.02 6.82
C GLY A 241 0.34 6.02 5.96
N ASP A 242 -0.08 7.26 6.00
CA ASP A 242 0.40 8.36 5.14
C ASP A 242 1.43 9.28 5.79
N ILE A 243 2.32 8.70 6.57
CA ILE A 243 3.50 9.43 7.07
C ILE A 243 4.41 9.84 5.90
N ILE A 244 4.52 9.02 4.86
CA ILE A 244 5.37 9.23 3.68
C ILE A 244 4.61 8.91 2.40
N HIS A 245 4.63 9.82 1.42
CA HIS A 245 4.12 9.63 0.06
C HIS A 245 5.25 9.55 -0.96
N ALA A 246 6.18 10.52 -0.92
CA ALA A 246 7.33 10.59 -1.81
C ALA A 246 8.61 10.29 -1.03
N HIS A 247 8.93 8.99 -0.83
CA HIS A 247 10.07 8.58 -0.02
C HIS A 247 11.43 9.16 -0.49
N PRO A 248 11.70 9.40 -1.81
CA PRO A 248 12.95 10.02 -2.23
C PRO A 248 13.12 11.47 -1.78
N VAL A 249 12.01 12.11 -1.43
CA VAL A 249 11.97 13.51 -0.98
C VAL A 249 11.78 13.58 0.54
N GLN A 250 10.71 13.00 1.05
CA GLN A 250 10.28 13.19 2.44
C GLN A 250 11.12 12.42 3.47
N LEU A 251 11.90 11.42 3.06
CA LEU A 251 12.86 10.79 3.96
C LEU A 251 14.10 11.67 4.18
N PRO A 252 14.82 12.15 3.15
CA PRO A 252 15.92 13.08 3.38
C PRO A 252 15.47 14.46 3.86
N GLN A 253 14.23 14.87 3.57
CA GLN A 253 13.67 16.19 3.92
C GLN A 253 12.28 16.03 4.56
N PRO A 254 12.20 15.62 5.83
CA PRO A 254 10.91 15.37 6.50
C PRO A 254 10.00 16.59 6.59
N GLU A 255 10.58 17.79 6.50
CA GLU A 255 9.87 19.07 6.50
C GLU A 255 9.01 19.31 5.25
N VAL A 256 9.20 18.52 4.19
CA VAL A 256 8.40 18.65 2.96
C VAL A 256 7.05 18.01 3.17
N ALA A 257 6.00 18.83 3.20
CA ALA A 257 4.59 18.42 3.31
C ALA A 257 4.00 18.06 1.93
N ILE A 258 2.82 17.48 1.95
CA ILE A 258 2.04 17.23 0.74
C ILE A 258 0.69 17.96 0.83
N HIS A 259 0.11 18.37 -0.31
CA HIS A 259 -1.18 19.05 -0.35
C HIS A 259 -2.37 18.21 0.14
N PHE A 260 -2.17 16.91 0.37
CA PHE A 260 -3.15 16.02 1.00
C PHE A 260 -3.22 16.19 2.53
N ASP A 261 -2.19 16.79 3.14
CA ASP A 261 -2.17 17.03 4.57
C ASP A 261 -3.20 18.11 4.97
N VAL A 262 -4.19 17.76 5.79
CA VAL A 262 -5.20 18.69 6.31
C VAL A 262 -4.54 19.76 7.19
N ASN A 263 -3.57 19.36 8.00
CA ASN A 263 -2.73 20.26 8.77
C ASN A 263 -1.25 19.95 8.51
N ARG A 264 -0.66 20.68 7.54
CA ARG A 264 0.72 20.44 7.09
C ARG A 264 1.75 20.58 8.19
N GLN A 265 1.60 21.58 9.07
CA GLN A 265 2.56 21.79 10.17
C GLN A 265 2.53 20.60 11.14
N GLN A 266 1.36 20.13 11.49
CA GLN A 266 1.20 18.96 12.35
C GLN A 266 1.68 17.68 11.67
N ALA A 267 1.38 17.48 10.38
CA ALA A 267 1.84 16.32 9.62
C ALA A 267 3.37 16.25 9.56
N VAL A 268 4.04 17.37 9.33
CA VAL A 268 5.51 17.47 9.36
C VAL A 268 6.04 17.08 10.74
N ALA A 269 5.52 17.69 11.82
CA ALA A 269 5.98 17.39 13.19
C ALA A 269 5.75 15.90 13.55
N THR A 270 4.61 15.33 13.14
CA THR A 270 4.32 13.90 13.31
C THR A 270 5.31 13.04 12.54
N ARG A 271 5.58 13.36 11.28
CA ARG A 271 6.55 12.66 10.42
C ARG A 271 7.95 12.66 11.02
N GLU A 272 8.44 13.82 11.44
CA GLU A 272 9.76 13.97 12.06
C GLU A 272 9.92 13.09 13.30
N ASN A 273 8.91 13.09 14.18
CA ASN A 273 8.90 12.28 15.39
C ASN A 273 8.88 10.78 15.06
N VAL A 274 8.02 10.35 14.13
CA VAL A 274 7.88 8.93 13.73
C VAL A 274 9.17 8.42 13.09
N LEU A 275 9.77 9.19 12.17
CA LEU A 275 11.03 8.81 11.53
C LEU A 275 12.19 8.74 12.54
N ALA A 276 12.28 9.68 13.46
CA ALA A 276 13.30 9.69 14.50
C ALA A 276 13.17 8.48 15.42
N GLN A 277 11.95 8.15 15.83
CA GLN A 277 11.68 6.99 16.67
C GLN A 277 11.98 5.68 15.93
N ALA A 278 11.42 5.50 14.73
CA ALA A 278 11.60 4.27 13.93
C ALA A 278 13.08 3.98 13.62
N ALA A 279 13.85 5.03 13.29
CA ALA A 279 15.28 4.90 13.03
C ALA A 279 16.09 4.57 14.28
N ARG A 280 15.72 5.09 15.46
CA ARG A 280 16.38 4.85 16.73
C ARG A 280 16.09 3.42 17.25
N GLU A 281 14.85 2.97 17.14
CA GLU A 281 14.39 1.69 17.67
C GLU A 281 14.61 0.53 16.70
N GLY A 282 14.85 0.84 15.42
CA GLY A 282 15.07 -0.16 14.38
C GLY A 282 13.82 -0.98 14.06
N ASP A 283 12.65 -0.39 14.26
CA ASP A 283 11.36 -1.00 13.99
C ASP A 283 11.19 -1.35 12.51
N TRP A 284 10.42 -2.40 12.25
CA TRP A 284 9.91 -2.65 10.92
C TRP A 284 8.82 -1.65 10.56
N ILE A 285 8.74 -1.31 9.29
CA ILE A 285 7.74 -0.41 8.76
C ILE A 285 6.94 -1.13 7.69
N ALA A 286 5.62 -0.92 7.71
CA ALA A 286 4.68 -1.24 6.65
C ALA A 286 4.11 0.09 6.13
N ALA A 287 4.50 0.45 4.91
CA ALA A 287 4.24 1.75 4.29
C ALA A 287 3.21 1.62 3.16
N ALA A 288 2.14 2.43 3.21
CA ALA A 288 1.09 2.41 2.22
C ALA A 288 1.59 2.80 0.82
N HIS A 289 2.46 3.81 0.72
CA HIS A 289 2.85 4.44 -0.55
C HIS A 289 4.31 4.25 -0.97
N ILE A 290 5.09 3.49 -0.22
CA ILE A 290 6.41 3.04 -0.70
C ILE A 290 6.22 1.84 -1.62
N ALA A 291 7.06 1.75 -2.66
CA ALA A 291 7.00 0.68 -3.65
C ALA A 291 6.77 -0.69 -3.02
N PHE A 292 5.83 -1.45 -3.60
CA PHE A 292 5.49 -2.80 -3.14
C PHE A 292 6.74 -3.65 -2.88
N PRO A 293 6.83 -4.40 -1.76
CA PRO A 293 5.77 -4.69 -0.79
C PRO A 293 5.58 -3.64 0.32
N GLY A 294 6.23 -2.46 0.25
CA GLY A 294 6.12 -1.44 1.27
C GLY A 294 6.68 -1.83 2.65
N LEU A 295 7.40 -2.94 2.75
CA LEU A 295 8.00 -3.45 3.99
C LEU A 295 9.50 -3.11 4.03
N GLY A 296 9.97 -2.62 5.17
CA GLY A 296 11.39 -2.26 5.31
C GLY A 296 11.69 -1.59 6.63
N LYS A 297 12.79 -0.85 6.65
CA LYS A 297 13.23 -0.06 7.81
C LYS A 297 13.65 1.33 7.40
N VAL A 298 13.52 2.26 8.33
CA VAL A 298 14.09 3.60 8.22
C VAL A 298 15.42 3.61 8.96
N MET A 299 16.43 4.19 8.33
CA MET A 299 17.75 4.38 8.95
C MET A 299 18.17 5.85 8.81
N LYS A 300 18.87 6.34 9.83
CA LYS A 300 19.51 7.67 9.75
C LYS A 300 20.49 7.70 8.58
N ALA A 301 20.50 8.81 7.83
CA ALA A 301 21.40 9.07 6.73
C ALA A 301 22.21 10.35 6.98
N GLU A 302 23.11 10.69 6.10
CA GLU A 302 23.85 11.96 6.16
C GLU A 302 22.88 13.15 6.11
N GLU A 303 21.89 13.08 5.23
CA GLU A 303 20.76 14.02 5.18
C GLU A 303 19.47 13.24 5.55
N GLY A 304 18.79 13.63 6.63
CA GLY A 304 17.55 13.04 7.10
C GLY A 304 17.63 11.53 7.31
N TYR A 305 16.87 10.80 6.52
CA TYR A 305 16.71 9.34 6.62
C TYR A 305 16.77 8.67 5.25
N ARG A 306 16.92 7.35 5.23
CA ARG A 306 16.84 6.52 4.04
C ARG A 306 15.98 5.29 4.29
N TRP A 307 15.34 4.80 3.25
CA TRP A 307 14.62 3.54 3.23
C TRP A 307 15.56 2.36 2.99
N VAL A 308 15.37 1.30 3.74
CA VAL A 308 16.02 0.01 3.54
C VAL A 308 14.92 -1.03 3.35
N PRO A 309 14.64 -1.44 2.11
CA PRO A 309 13.57 -2.39 1.84
C PRO A 309 13.89 -3.76 2.43
N ILE A 310 12.84 -4.53 2.70
CA ILE A 310 12.97 -5.92 3.08
C ILE A 310 13.60 -6.73 1.94
N ASN A 311 14.51 -7.62 2.27
CA ASN A 311 15.05 -8.57 1.29
C ASN A 311 14.00 -9.64 0.96
N TYR A 312 13.91 -10.02 -0.31
CA TYR A 312 13.08 -11.15 -0.70
C TYR A 312 13.55 -12.43 -0.01
N SER A 313 12.62 -13.18 0.57
CA SER A 313 12.85 -14.50 1.12
C SER A 313 11.79 -15.46 0.59
N ALA A 314 12.21 -16.51 -0.11
CA ALA A 314 11.32 -17.56 -0.58
C ALA A 314 10.68 -18.37 0.57
N GLN A 315 11.21 -18.26 1.79
CA GLN A 315 10.73 -18.99 2.97
C GLN A 315 9.77 -18.15 3.83
N GLY A 316 9.53 -16.86 3.50
CA GLY A 316 8.65 -15.98 4.27
C GLY A 316 9.11 -15.73 5.73
N LYS A 317 10.41 -15.86 6.02
CA LYS A 317 11.01 -15.73 7.37
C LYS A 317 11.66 -14.37 7.53
#